data_885e64884926b9bea840bf7496484dd7
#
_entry.id   885e64884926b9bea840bf7496484dd7
#
_cell.length_a   1.000
_cell.length_b   1.000
_cell.length_c   1.000
_cell.angle_alpha   90.00
_cell.angle_beta   90.00
_cell.angle_gamma   90.00
#
_symmetry.space_group_name_H-M   'P 1'
#
loop_
_entity.id
_entity.type
_entity.pdbx_description
1 polymer ?
#
loop_
_entity_poly.entity_id
_entity_poly.type
_entity_poly.pdbx_seq_one_letter_code
_entity_poly.pdbx_strand_id
1 'polypeptide(L)'
;MDNSWYRPRDIVRFLNLAKDHAPNESSFTHSIFDGIRKTYSIKSWTECLEEMKARYNNEQLEALKIIFNGWKREFTSEEFSDRVLACKRQDTRLEVFKEKKVGELLENLYRVGIIGNKYMDFNTMKYRFVFRGDEGLFLDKKMMIHSALVPVFSL
;
A
#
# COMPACT_ATOMS: atom_id res chain seq x y z
N MET A 1 15.67 -6.09 2.03
CA MET A 1 14.97 -4.93 2.65
C MET A 1 13.76 -4.43 1.86
N ASP A 2 13.19 -5.21 0.97
CA ASP A 2 12.09 -4.78 0.09
C ASP A 2 10.73 -4.57 0.79
N ASN A 3 10.68 -4.79 2.11
CA ASN A 3 9.45 -4.71 2.90
C ASN A 3 9.27 -3.39 3.68
N SER A 4 10.18 -2.42 3.54
CA SER A 4 10.06 -1.11 4.17
C SER A 4 9.93 0.01 3.14
N TRP A 5 9.35 1.17 3.52
CA TRP A 5 9.29 2.36 2.65
C TRP A 5 10.63 3.07 2.49
N TYR A 6 11.75 2.51 2.98
CA TYR A 6 13.08 3.13 2.96
C TYR A 6 13.16 4.53 3.60
N ARG A 7 12.10 4.97 4.30
CA ARG A 7 12.16 6.17 5.14
C ARG A 7 12.86 5.83 6.44
N PRO A 8 13.74 6.68 7.00
CA PRO A 8 14.43 6.41 8.27
C PRO A 8 13.48 6.00 9.40
N ARG A 9 12.36 6.69 9.55
CA ARG A 9 11.31 6.37 10.53
C ARG A 9 10.77 4.94 10.40
N ASP A 10 10.56 4.49 9.17
CA ASP A 10 9.99 3.16 8.90
C ASP A 10 11.01 2.06 9.19
N ILE A 11 12.28 2.31 8.91
CA ILE A 11 13.37 1.39 9.25
C ILE A 11 13.49 1.26 10.77
N VAL A 12 13.48 2.36 11.50
CA VAL A 12 13.54 2.36 12.98
C VAL A 12 12.35 1.58 13.56
N ARG A 13 11.14 1.83 13.06
CA ARG A 13 9.95 1.09 13.49
C ARG A 13 10.05 -0.40 13.21
N PHE A 14 10.55 -0.78 12.03
CA PHE A 14 10.74 -2.17 11.65
C PHE A 14 11.72 -2.88 12.58
N LEU A 15 12.85 -2.22 12.90
CA LEU A 15 13.85 -2.74 13.83
C LEU A 15 13.34 -2.81 15.27
N ASN A 16 12.57 -1.81 15.73
CA ASN A 16 11.95 -1.86 17.04
C ASN A 16 10.97 -3.02 17.18
N LEU A 17 10.13 -3.25 16.18
CA LEU A 17 9.24 -4.42 16.16
C LEU A 17 10.02 -5.74 16.20
N ALA A 18 11.14 -5.83 15.49
CA ALA A 18 11.99 -7.01 15.52
C ALA A 18 12.61 -7.22 16.92
N LYS A 19 13.08 -6.15 17.56
CA LYS A 19 13.60 -6.19 18.94
C LYS A 19 12.53 -6.62 19.95
N ASP A 20 11.32 -6.08 19.83
CA ASP A 20 10.20 -6.41 20.74
C ASP A 20 9.75 -7.88 20.55
N HIS A 21 9.83 -8.39 19.32
CA HIS A 21 9.48 -9.77 18.99
C HIS A 21 10.51 -10.79 19.53
N ALA A 22 11.78 -10.42 19.56
CA ALA A 22 12.88 -11.29 19.98
C ALA A 22 13.85 -10.53 20.92
N PRO A 23 13.42 -10.17 22.15
CA PRO A 23 14.16 -9.28 23.05
C PRO A 23 15.52 -9.86 23.54
N ASN A 24 15.66 -11.17 23.55
CA ASN A 24 16.85 -11.87 24.03
C ASN A 24 17.86 -12.21 22.92
N GLU A 25 17.53 -11.92 21.66
CA GLU A 25 18.42 -12.19 20.56
C GLU A 25 19.45 -11.07 20.38
N SER A 26 20.70 -11.45 20.18
CA SER A 26 21.82 -10.51 19.99
C SER A 26 21.94 -9.99 18.55
N SER A 27 21.21 -10.61 17.60
CA SER A 27 21.25 -10.27 16.18
C SER A 27 19.90 -10.48 15.53
N PHE A 28 19.61 -9.70 14.48
CA PHE A 28 18.41 -9.85 13.69
C PHE A 28 18.59 -10.93 12.63
N THR A 29 17.68 -11.92 12.64
CA THR A 29 17.65 -13.01 11.67
C THR A 29 16.48 -12.85 10.70
N HIS A 30 16.51 -13.57 9.57
CA HIS A 30 15.38 -13.62 8.62
C HIS A 30 14.09 -14.08 9.29
N SER A 31 14.15 -15.06 10.17
CA SER A 31 12.99 -15.57 10.89
C SER A 31 12.31 -14.52 11.77
N ILE A 32 13.09 -13.66 12.44
CA ILE A 32 12.56 -12.55 13.25
C ILE A 32 11.81 -11.57 12.34
N PHE A 33 12.39 -11.20 11.20
CA PHE A 33 11.74 -10.29 10.27
C PHE A 33 10.49 -10.89 9.64
N ASP A 34 10.47 -12.17 9.33
CA ASP A 34 9.27 -12.85 8.84
C ASP A 34 8.17 -12.89 9.91
N GLY A 35 8.53 -13.11 11.17
CA GLY A 35 7.59 -13.11 12.30
C GLY A 35 6.87 -11.78 12.50
N ILE A 36 7.51 -10.66 12.20
CA ILE A 36 6.92 -9.32 12.39
C ILE A 36 6.23 -8.77 11.14
N ARG A 37 6.36 -9.39 9.96
CA ARG A 37 5.86 -8.85 8.68
C ARG A 37 4.39 -8.44 8.74
N LYS A 38 3.53 -9.28 9.32
CA LYS A 38 2.10 -9.00 9.41
C LYS A 38 1.82 -7.82 10.35
N THR A 39 2.46 -7.77 11.51
CA THR A 39 2.32 -6.67 12.47
C THR A 39 2.81 -5.35 11.87
N TYR A 40 3.96 -5.37 11.20
CA TYR A 40 4.48 -4.22 10.50
C TYR A 40 3.54 -3.74 9.40
N SER A 41 2.99 -4.65 8.60
CA SER A 41 2.04 -4.36 7.54
C SER A 41 0.76 -3.70 8.07
N ILE A 42 0.20 -4.18 9.18
CA ILE A 42 -0.97 -3.60 9.83
C ILE A 42 -0.69 -2.17 10.31
N LYS A 43 0.43 -1.96 11.02
CA LYS A 43 0.83 -0.62 11.49
C LYS A 43 1.06 0.35 10.33
N SER A 44 1.69 -0.13 9.27
CA SER A 44 1.93 0.65 8.06
C SER A 44 0.64 1.05 7.35
N TRP A 45 -0.32 0.14 7.26
CA TRP A 45 -1.65 0.43 6.73
C TRP A 45 -2.37 1.51 7.57
N THR A 46 -2.33 1.38 8.89
CA THR A 46 -2.92 2.38 9.80
C THR A 46 -2.34 3.77 9.57
N GLU A 47 -1.02 3.91 9.39
CA GLU A 47 -0.41 5.21 9.09
C GLU A 47 -0.85 5.79 7.75
N CYS A 48 -0.92 4.95 6.70
CA CYS A 48 -1.45 5.41 5.42
C CYS A 48 -2.89 5.92 5.54
N LEU A 49 -3.73 5.25 6.35
CA LEU A 49 -5.09 5.70 6.61
C LEU A 49 -5.12 7.03 7.37
N GLU A 50 -4.25 7.23 8.36
CA GLU A 50 -4.15 8.52 9.07
C GLU A 50 -3.81 9.67 8.12
N GLU A 51 -2.88 9.48 7.18
CA GLU A 51 -2.55 10.48 6.16
C GLU A 51 -3.74 10.77 5.22
N MET A 52 -4.61 9.79 4.99
CA MET A 52 -5.80 9.96 4.13
C MET A 52 -7.01 10.61 4.84
N LYS A 53 -7.03 10.70 6.17
CA LYS A 53 -8.13 11.31 6.94
C LYS A 53 -8.45 12.76 6.57
N ALA A 54 -7.49 13.49 6.00
CA ALA A 54 -7.73 14.84 5.49
C ALA A 54 -8.74 14.91 4.33
N ARG A 55 -9.02 13.77 3.66
CA ARG A 55 -9.85 13.68 2.44
C ARG A 55 -11.01 12.71 2.54
N TYR A 56 -10.92 11.72 3.43
CA TYR A 56 -11.87 10.62 3.56
C TYR A 56 -12.27 10.44 5.03
N ASN A 57 -13.54 10.12 5.27
CA ASN A 57 -14.00 9.77 6.61
C ASN A 57 -13.61 8.33 6.99
N ASN A 58 -13.79 7.97 8.26
CA ASN A 58 -13.38 6.66 8.77
C ASN A 58 -14.08 5.49 8.05
N GLU A 59 -15.37 5.60 7.76
CA GLU A 59 -16.13 4.55 7.06
C GLU A 59 -15.58 4.31 5.65
N GLN A 60 -15.23 5.38 4.93
CA GLN A 60 -14.62 5.31 3.61
C GLN A 60 -13.23 4.67 3.66
N LEU A 61 -12.45 5.01 4.66
CA LEU A 61 -11.10 4.45 4.86
C LEU A 61 -11.15 2.96 5.20
N GLU A 62 -12.12 2.52 6.02
CA GLU A 62 -12.36 1.10 6.28
C GLU A 62 -12.76 0.37 4.99
N ALA A 63 -13.63 0.97 4.19
CA ALA A 63 -14.08 0.40 2.94
C ALA A 63 -12.96 0.27 1.89
N LEU A 64 -11.93 1.13 1.91
CA LEU A 64 -10.76 1.00 1.03
C LEU A 64 -10.06 -0.35 1.18
N LYS A 65 -10.01 -0.92 2.38
CA LYS A 65 -9.41 -2.24 2.60
C LYS A 65 -10.11 -3.33 1.81
N ILE A 66 -11.43 -3.22 1.60
CA ILE A 66 -12.22 -4.18 0.84
C ILE A 66 -11.78 -4.24 -0.62
N ILE A 67 -11.41 -3.09 -1.21
CA ILE A 67 -10.93 -3.01 -2.60
C ILE A 67 -9.68 -3.88 -2.79
N PHE A 68 -8.74 -3.82 -1.86
CA PHE A 68 -7.46 -4.50 -1.98
C PHE A 68 -7.45 -5.93 -1.44
N ASN A 69 -8.32 -6.24 -0.46
CA ASN A 69 -8.29 -7.52 0.24
C ASN A 69 -8.53 -8.71 -0.71
N GLY A 70 -7.60 -9.66 -0.73
CA GLY A 70 -7.66 -10.85 -1.57
C GLY A 70 -7.68 -10.56 -3.09
N TRP A 71 -7.30 -9.34 -3.51
CA TRP A 71 -7.25 -9.00 -4.92
C TRP A 71 -5.87 -9.33 -5.49
N LYS A 72 -5.32 -8.55 -6.41
CA LYS A 72 -4.01 -8.75 -7.01
C LYS A 72 -3.05 -7.63 -6.65
N ARG A 73 -1.76 -7.96 -6.61
CA ARG A 73 -0.72 -7.00 -6.27
C ARG A 73 -0.45 -5.98 -7.37
N GLU A 74 -0.54 -6.39 -8.65
CA GLU A 74 -0.24 -5.56 -9.82
C GLU A 74 -1.51 -5.40 -10.66
N PHE A 75 -1.79 -4.17 -11.12
CA PHE A 75 -3.02 -3.83 -11.84
C PHE A 75 -2.85 -2.60 -12.73
N THR A 76 -3.78 -2.41 -13.67
CA THR A 76 -3.94 -1.19 -14.47
C THR A 76 -5.01 -0.28 -13.85
N SER A 77 -5.11 0.97 -14.32
CA SER A 77 -6.17 1.89 -13.90
C SER A 77 -7.58 1.37 -14.26
N GLU A 78 -7.73 0.71 -15.40
CA GLU A 78 -8.99 0.08 -15.83
C GLU A 78 -9.40 -1.05 -14.90
N GLU A 79 -8.48 -1.99 -14.64
CA GLU A 79 -8.71 -3.10 -13.71
C GLU A 79 -9.06 -2.63 -12.29
N PHE A 80 -8.46 -1.52 -11.85
CA PHE A 80 -8.80 -0.93 -10.56
C PHE A 80 -10.20 -0.31 -10.58
N SER A 81 -10.59 0.37 -11.66
CA SER A 81 -11.95 0.87 -11.85
C SER A 81 -12.99 -0.24 -11.78
N ASP A 82 -12.76 -1.34 -12.49
CA ASP A 82 -13.64 -2.51 -12.49
C ASP A 82 -13.75 -3.12 -11.09
N ARG A 83 -12.62 -3.21 -10.37
CA ARG A 83 -12.60 -3.71 -8.99
C ARG A 83 -13.41 -2.81 -8.04
N VAL A 84 -13.25 -1.49 -8.14
CA VAL A 84 -14.04 -0.53 -7.35
C VAL A 84 -15.53 -0.69 -7.64
N LEU A 85 -15.93 -0.81 -8.91
CA LEU A 85 -17.32 -1.04 -9.30
C LEU A 85 -17.87 -2.36 -8.76
N ALA A 86 -17.11 -3.44 -8.82
CA ALA A 86 -17.50 -4.73 -8.27
C ALA A 86 -17.68 -4.66 -6.74
N CYS A 87 -16.77 -3.99 -6.02
CA CYS A 87 -16.86 -3.83 -4.58
C CYS A 87 -18.04 -2.93 -4.15
N LYS A 88 -18.38 -1.89 -4.91
CA LYS A 88 -19.53 -1.02 -4.64
C LYS A 88 -20.86 -1.77 -4.59
N ARG A 89 -21.01 -2.81 -5.39
CA ARG A 89 -22.22 -3.67 -5.35
C ARG A 89 -22.38 -4.41 -4.04
N GLN A 90 -21.30 -4.55 -3.27
CA GLN A 90 -21.25 -5.26 -2.00
C GLN A 90 -21.23 -4.32 -0.79
N ASP A 91 -20.73 -3.09 -0.97
CA ASP A 91 -20.57 -2.11 0.12
C ASP A 91 -20.84 -0.68 -0.38
N THR A 92 -21.95 -0.10 0.11
CA THR A 92 -22.40 1.25 -0.26
C THR A 92 -21.46 2.36 0.20
N ARG A 93 -20.61 2.13 1.21
CA ARG A 93 -19.59 3.09 1.65
C ARG A 93 -18.60 3.45 0.54
N LEU A 94 -18.45 2.56 -0.44
CA LEU A 94 -17.60 2.77 -1.62
C LEU A 94 -18.22 3.65 -2.70
N GLU A 95 -19.50 4.05 -2.58
CA GLU A 95 -20.14 4.95 -3.57
C GLU A 95 -19.48 6.32 -3.70
N VAL A 96 -18.78 6.77 -2.66
CA VAL A 96 -17.99 8.01 -2.72
C VAL A 96 -16.88 7.93 -3.78
N PHE A 97 -16.36 6.73 -4.05
CA PHE A 97 -15.36 6.48 -5.09
C PHE A 97 -16.04 6.28 -6.45
N LYS A 98 -16.72 7.32 -6.97
CA LYS A 98 -17.38 7.31 -8.28
C LYS A 98 -16.35 7.15 -9.40
N GLU A 99 -16.78 6.57 -10.53
CA GLU A 99 -15.91 6.34 -11.72
C GLU A 99 -15.07 7.56 -12.12
N LYS A 100 -15.69 8.74 -12.15
CA LYS A 100 -15.02 10.01 -12.46
C LYS A 100 -13.94 10.43 -11.46
N LYS A 101 -13.88 9.77 -10.28
CA LYS A 101 -12.93 10.05 -9.19
C LYS A 101 -11.94 8.91 -8.94
N VAL A 102 -11.96 7.85 -9.74
CA VAL A 102 -11.01 6.74 -9.59
C VAL A 102 -9.57 7.22 -9.80
N GLY A 103 -9.33 8.08 -10.78
CA GLY A 103 -8.01 8.69 -10.98
C GLY A 103 -7.56 9.51 -9.77
N GLU A 104 -8.46 10.30 -9.17
CA GLU A 104 -8.16 11.05 -7.94
C GLU A 104 -7.87 10.10 -6.75
N LEU A 105 -8.60 9.01 -6.63
CA LEU A 105 -8.34 7.99 -5.61
C LEU A 105 -6.95 7.36 -5.82
N LEU A 106 -6.61 6.97 -7.05
CA LEU A 106 -5.30 6.41 -7.38
C LEU A 106 -4.16 7.39 -7.06
N GLU A 107 -4.32 8.68 -7.38
CA GLU A 107 -3.37 9.74 -7.01
C GLU A 107 -3.21 9.86 -5.49
N ASN A 108 -4.31 9.80 -4.73
CA ASN A 108 -4.25 9.87 -3.27
C ASN A 108 -3.56 8.64 -2.67
N LEU A 109 -3.84 7.44 -3.19
CA LEU A 109 -3.15 6.20 -2.81
C LEU A 109 -1.65 6.25 -3.11
N TYR A 110 -1.26 6.86 -4.24
CA TYR A 110 0.13 7.08 -4.60
C TYR A 110 0.82 8.05 -3.63
N ARG A 111 0.18 9.18 -3.32
CA ARG A 111 0.75 10.22 -2.42
C ARG A 111 1.07 9.69 -1.01
N VAL A 112 0.27 8.77 -0.51
CA VAL A 112 0.54 8.13 0.81
C VAL A 112 1.43 6.88 0.70
N GLY A 113 1.81 6.49 -0.52
CA GLY A 113 2.74 5.39 -0.76
C GLY A 113 2.11 4.00 -0.75
N ILE A 114 0.78 3.88 -0.75
CA ILE A 114 0.07 2.59 -0.82
C ILE A 114 0.37 1.90 -2.15
N ILE A 115 0.37 2.66 -3.24
CA ILE A 115 0.68 2.17 -4.58
C ILE A 115 1.85 2.91 -5.21
N GLY A 116 2.46 2.30 -6.20
CA GLY A 116 3.46 2.90 -7.08
C GLY A 116 3.31 2.37 -8.50
N ASN A 117 4.14 2.88 -9.43
CA ASN A 117 4.21 2.32 -10.78
C ASN A 117 5.32 1.27 -10.91
N LYS A 118 5.05 0.30 -11.79
CA LYS A 118 6.01 -0.67 -12.29
C LYS A 118 5.98 -0.65 -13.82
N TYR A 119 7.08 -0.37 -14.45
CA TYR A 119 7.16 -0.29 -15.92
C TYR A 119 8.57 -0.63 -16.42
N MET A 120 8.65 -0.97 -17.70
CA MET A 120 9.92 -1.19 -18.38
C MET A 120 10.43 0.12 -18.99
N ASP A 121 11.70 0.39 -18.78
CA ASP A 121 12.41 1.51 -19.36
C ASP A 121 13.75 0.99 -19.93
N PHE A 122 13.93 1.07 -21.25
CA PHE A 122 15.11 0.53 -21.95
C PHE A 122 15.56 -0.87 -21.44
N ASN A 123 14.63 -1.83 -21.42
CA ASN A 123 14.86 -3.21 -20.93
C ASN A 123 15.19 -3.32 -19.41
N THR A 124 15.01 -2.25 -18.63
CA THR A 124 15.20 -2.26 -17.20
C THR A 124 13.85 -2.07 -16.49
N MET A 125 13.55 -2.94 -15.51
CA MET A 125 12.37 -2.77 -14.68
C MET A 125 12.54 -1.57 -13.76
N LYS A 126 11.65 -0.60 -13.87
CA LYS A 126 11.60 0.60 -13.02
C LYS A 126 10.42 0.54 -12.05
N TYR A 127 10.67 1.06 -10.87
CA TYR A 127 9.67 1.22 -9.80
C TYR A 127 9.64 2.67 -9.39
N ARG A 128 8.45 3.25 -9.38
CA ARG A 128 8.20 4.65 -9.07
C ARG A 128 7.30 4.73 -7.85
N PHE A 129 7.74 5.41 -6.81
CA PHE A 129 7.01 5.63 -5.58
C PHE A 129 7.28 7.03 -5.04
N VAL A 130 6.27 7.66 -4.44
CA VAL A 130 6.38 9.02 -3.89
C VAL A 130 7.54 9.17 -2.90
N PHE A 131 7.81 8.17 -2.07
CA PHE A 131 8.88 8.23 -1.06
C PHE A 131 10.31 8.15 -1.67
N ARG A 132 10.44 7.88 -2.96
CA ARG A 132 11.70 7.96 -3.71
C ARG A 132 11.94 9.33 -4.32
N GLY A 133 11.03 10.30 -4.09
CA GLY A 133 11.07 11.62 -4.71
C GLY A 133 10.44 11.66 -6.11
N ASP A 134 9.78 10.58 -6.51
CA ASP A 134 9.08 10.53 -7.80
C ASP A 134 7.78 11.34 -7.72
N GLU A 135 7.63 12.34 -8.55
CA GLU A 135 6.43 13.16 -8.63
C GLU A 135 5.40 12.55 -9.60
N GLY A 136 4.15 12.44 -9.11
CA GLY A 136 2.99 12.02 -9.88
C GLY A 136 2.94 10.54 -10.24
N LEU A 137 1.73 10.03 -10.35
CA LEU A 137 1.39 8.67 -10.77
C LEU A 137 1.24 8.62 -12.29
N PHE A 138 1.77 7.58 -12.94
CA PHE A 138 1.53 7.30 -14.35
C PHE A 138 0.31 6.39 -14.50
N LEU A 139 -0.84 6.96 -14.90
CA LEU A 139 -2.09 6.21 -15.04
C LEU A 139 -2.09 5.22 -16.22
N ASP A 140 -1.25 5.48 -17.24
CA ASP A 140 -1.05 4.64 -18.41
C ASP A 140 -0.09 3.46 -18.16
N LYS A 141 0.57 3.43 -17.03
CA LYS A 141 1.49 2.36 -16.64
C LYS A 141 0.87 1.43 -15.60
N LYS A 142 1.40 0.21 -15.55
CA LYS A 142 1.03 -0.76 -14.51
C LYS A 142 1.35 -0.21 -13.13
N MET A 143 0.42 -0.38 -12.21
CA MET A 143 0.56 -0.03 -10.82
C MET A 143 0.79 -1.28 -9.97
N MET A 144 1.36 -1.08 -8.78
CA MET A 144 1.55 -2.16 -7.82
C MET A 144 1.34 -1.67 -6.39
N ILE A 145 0.81 -2.55 -5.55
CA ILE A 145 0.72 -2.33 -4.11
C ILE A 145 2.13 -2.46 -3.51
N HIS A 146 2.46 -1.54 -2.60
CA HIS A 146 3.75 -1.57 -1.90
C HIS A 146 3.93 -2.88 -1.12
N SER A 147 5.13 -3.47 -1.17
CA SER A 147 5.43 -4.78 -0.57
C SER A 147 5.14 -4.86 0.94
N ALA A 148 5.32 -3.74 1.66
CA ALA A 148 4.99 -3.66 3.09
C ALA A 148 3.49 -3.89 3.39
N LEU A 149 2.58 -3.67 2.42
CA LEU A 149 1.13 -3.80 2.60
C LEU A 149 0.58 -5.14 2.10
N VAL A 150 1.38 -5.94 1.40
CA VAL A 150 0.98 -7.26 0.90
C VAL A 150 0.38 -8.16 2.01
N PRO A 151 1.00 -8.29 3.21
CA PRO A 151 0.45 -9.13 4.27
C PRO A 151 -0.88 -8.65 4.86
N VAL A 152 -1.15 -7.34 4.92
CA VAL A 152 -2.40 -6.82 5.49
C VAL A 152 -3.59 -7.02 4.56
N PHE A 153 -3.34 -7.15 3.25
CA PHE A 153 -4.37 -7.40 2.24
C PHE A 153 -4.49 -8.87 1.84
N SER A 154 -3.70 -9.76 2.42
CA SER A 154 -3.70 -11.20 2.10
C SER A 154 -3.43 -11.48 0.62
N LEU A 155 -2.42 -10.83 0.03
CA LEU A 155 -2.01 -10.93 -1.38
C LEU A 155 -0.83 -11.87 -1.56
#